data_fbb396c9258a2975ac91569554abf5b2
#
_entry.id   fbb396c9258a2975ac91569554abf5b2
#
_cell.length_a   1.000
_cell.length_b   1.000
_cell.length_c   1.000
_cell.angle_alpha   90.00
_cell.angle_beta   90.00
_cell.angle_gamma   90.00
#
_symmetry.space_group_name_H-M   'P 1'
#
loop_
_entity.id
_entity.type
_entity.pdbx_description
1 polymer ?
#
loop_
_entity_poly.entity_id
_entity_poly.type
_entity_poly.pdbx_seq_one_letter_code
_entity_poly.pdbx_strand_id
1 'polypeptide(L)'
;MENLTFHKKIQLNGVSFTSEEELLSFSKTTNSSVFSFLSDWFNTEDFVVVQTSGSTGKPKPIPLKKEHMINSAKATGAFFDLKENTTALLCLSTDYIAGKMMLVRALTLGWKIDIVEAASNPLEGVDTVYDFSAMVPLQLHNSLKDLHKVKKLIVGGGVVSSDLIEGIQNLSTEVFATYGMTETITHIAVKKLNNNVSLRGEMTKQSVGKEITSQMKFVRNDEYYKVLPNVQLSQDSRNCLVIDAPKVSTERIVTNDVVRLISDTEFEWLGRYDNVINSGGIKLHPEKIEEKLSKIISNRFFVIGISDKRLGEKLVLIIEGVTSSAVEKSLKTEVKSLKELSKYEIPKEIYFVDEFVETETKKIQRKKTLDLLKLL
;
A
#
# COMPACT_ATOMS: atom_id res chain seq x y z
N MET A 1 -19.05 -19.60 -31.13
CA MET A 1 -17.91 -19.29 -30.23
C MET A 1 -18.56 -19.01 -28.91
N GLU A 2 -18.39 -19.92 -27.94
CA GLU A 2 -18.82 -19.69 -26.56
C GLU A 2 -18.16 -18.42 -26.06
N ASN A 3 -18.94 -17.52 -25.47
CA ASN A 3 -18.42 -16.32 -24.84
C ASN A 3 -17.66 -16.74 -23.59
N LEU A 4 -16.35 -16.95 -23.71
CA LEU A 4 -15.49 -17.19 -22.55
C LEU A 4 -15.60 -15.99 -21.59
N THR A 5 -15.86 -16.25 -20.33
CA THR A 5 -15.92 -15.23 -19.26
C THR A 5 -14.53 -14.77 -18.81
N PHE A 6 -13.49 -15.27 -19.47
CA PHE A 6 -12.10 -14.89 -19.28
C PHE A 6 -11.36 -14.71 -20.62
N HIS A 7 -10.24 -14.00 -20.57
CA HIS A 7 -9.44 -13.73 -21.76
C HIS A 7 -8.71 -14.99 -22.26
N LYS A 8 -8.84 -15.31 -23.56
CA LYS A 8 -8.31 -16.54 -24.18
C LYS A 8 -6.78 -16.75 -24.06
N LYS A 9 -6.02 -15.70 -23.71
CA LYS A 9 -4.56 -15.76 -23.56
C LYS A 9 -4.10 -15.97 -22.11
N ILE A 10 -5.04 -16.14 -21.18
CA ILE A 10 -4.65 -16.42 -19.79
C ILE A 10 -3.80 -17.68 -19.72
N GLN A 11 -2.78 -17.62 -18.89
CA GLN A 11 -2.04 -18.79 -18.43
C GLN A 11 -1.93 -18.78 -16.91
N LEU A 12 -2.08 -19.93 -16.31
CA LEU A 12 -1.87 -20.15 -14.88
C LEU A 12 -0.77 -21.19 -14.71
N ASN A 13 0.36 -20.81 -14.10
CA ASN A 13 1.55 -21.67 -13.98
C ASN A 13 1.96 -22.29 -15.33
N GLY A 14 1.98 -21.51 -16.39
CA GLY A 14 2.37 -21.93 -17.76
C GLY A 14 1.31 -22.72 -18.53
N VAL A 15 0.15 -23.03 -17.93
CA VAL A 15 -0.95 -23.79 -18.57
C VAL A 15 -1.98 -22.83 -19.14
N SER A 16 -2.39 -23.05 -20.40
CA SER A 16 -3.47 -22.32 -21.09
C SER A 16 -4.77 -23.12 -20.99
N PHE A 17 -5.93 -22.44 -21.05
CA PHE A 17 -7.24 -23.02 -20.87
C PHE A 17 -8.18 -22.62 -22.00
N THR A 18 -9.06 -23.53 -22.40
CA THR A 18 -10.08 -23.34 -23.43
C THR A 18 -11.50 -23.26 -22.86
N SER A 19 -11.68 -23.66 -21.60
CA SER A 19 -12.97 -23.57 -20.90
C SER A 19 -12.80 -23.27 -19.40
N GLU A 20 -13.90 -22.86 -18.75
CA GLU A 20 -13.97 -22.64 -17.31
C GLU A 20 -13.73 -23.93 -16.52
N GLU A 21 -14.27 -25.05 -17.02
CA GLU A 21 -14.14 -26.37 -16.40
C GLU A 21 -12.67 -26.81 -16.35
N GLU A 22 -11.90 -26.57 -17.43
CA GLU A 22 -10.46 -26.86 -17.45
C GLU A 22 -9.72 -26.04 -16.42
N LEU A 23 -10.00 -24.73 -16.34
CA LEU A 23 -9.36 -23.82 -15.39
C LEU A 23 -9.72 -24.18 -13.95
N LEU A 24 -10.98 -24.49 -13.66
CA LEU A 24 -11.44 -24.94 -12.34
C LEU A 24 -10.81 -26.29 -11.96
N SER A 25 -10.79 -27.26 -12.88
CA SER A 25 -10.18 -28.56 -12.64
C SER A 25 -8.67 -28.45 -12.30
N PHE A 26 -7.95 -27.63 -13.06
CA PHE A 26 -6.54 -27.34 -12.82
C PHE A 26 -6.33 -26.67 -11.45
N SER A 27 -7.09 -25.64 -11.14
CA SER A 27 -6.95 -24.90 -9.88
C SER A 27 -7.26 -25.77 -8.65
N LYS A 28 -8.21 -26.69 -8.76
CA LYS A 28 -8.58 -27.64 -7.70
C LYS A 28 -7.41 -28.53 -7.27
N THR A 29 -6.54 -28.89 -8.20
CA THR A 29 -5.37 -29.75 -7.93
C THR A 29 -4.13 -28.98 -7.52
N THR A 30 -4.09 -27.65 -7.82
CA THR A 30 -2.88 -26.82 -7.63
C THR A 30 -2.96 -25.96 -6.37
N ASN A 31 -4.11 -25.31 -6.12
CA ASN A 31 -4.26 -24.37 -5.01
C ASN A 31 -5.73 -24.22 -4.61
N SER A 32 -6.06 -24.66 -3.40
CA SER A 32 -7.45 -24.71 -2.90
C SER A 32 -8.10 -23.32 -2.75
N SER A 33 -7.36 -22.29 -2.34
CA SER A 33 -7.92 -20.93 -2.19
C SER A 33 -8.17 -20.28 -3.56
N VAL A 34 -7.32 -20.55 -4.55
CA VAL A 34 -7.55 -20.15 -5.94
C VAL A 34 -8.77 -20.86 -6.51
N PHE A 35 -8.92 -22.17 -6.30
CA PHE A 35 -10.10 -22.91 -6.72
C PHE A 35 -11.39 -22.35 -6.10
N SER A 36 -11.37 -22.08 -4.80
CA SER A 36 -12.52 -21.48 -4.11
C SER A 36 -12.93 -20.16 -4.73
N PHE A 37 -11.96 -19.27 -4.95
CA PHE A 37 -12.25 -17.97 -5.58
C PHE A 37 -12.74 -18.11 -7.02
N LEU A 38 -12.14 -18.97 -7.85
CA LEU A 38 -12.58 -19.18 -9.23
C LEU A 38 -13.97 -19.80 -9.31
N SER A 39 -14.33 -20.67 -8.35
CA SER A 39 -15.70 -21.19 -8.24
C SER A 39 -16.73 -20.08 -7.96
N ASP A 40 -16.38 -19.11 -7.09
CA ASP A 40 -17.21 -17.92 -6.85
C ASP A 40 -17.22 -16.98 -8.05
N TRP A 41 -16.11 -16.88 -8.79
CA TRP A 41 -15.98 -16.02 -9.94
C TRP A 41 -16.82 -16.51 -11.12
N PHE A 42 -16.89 -17.80 -11.37
CA PHE A 42 -17.62 -18.40 -12.49
C PHE A 42 -19.06 -18.84 -12.14
N ASN A 43 -19.51 -18.64 -10.90
CA ASN A 43 -20.91 -18.89 -10.57
C ASN A 43 -21.85 -17.84 -11.23
N THR A 44 -23.15 -18.08 -11.12
CA THR A 44 -24.19 -17.24 -11.77
C THR A 44 -24.45 -15.90 -11.08
N GLU A 45 -23.89 -15.68 -9.89
CA GLU A 45 -24.04 -14.41 -9.16
C GLU A 45 -23.23 -13.29 -9.85
N ASP A 46 -23.72 -12.07 -9.80
CA ASP A 46 -23.04 -10.89 -10.37
C ASP A 46 -22.01 -10.27 -9.42
N PHE A 47 -21.82 -10.86 -8.24
CA PHE A 47 -20.91 -10.40 -7.20
C PHE A 47 -20.08 -11.53 -6.60
N VAL A 48 -18.99 -11.14 -5.92
CA VAL A 48 -18.17 -12.01 -5.04
C VAL A 48 -18.20 -11.44 -3.64
N VAL A 49 -18.42 -12.29 -2.64
CA VAL A 49 -18.37 -11.86 -1.22
C VAL A 49 -16.93 -11.88 -0.75
N VAL A 50 -16.48 -10.75 -0.20
CA VAL A 50 -15.16 -10.63 0.45
C VAL A 50 -15.34 -10.22 1.90
N GLN A 51 -14.34 -10.53 2.73
CA GLN A 51 -14.34 -10.10 4.13
C GLN A 51 -13.36 -8.94 4.30
N THR A 52 -13.80 -7.89 5.01
CA THR A 52 -12.87 -6.82 5.37
C THR A 52 -11.94 -7.29 6.47
N SER A 53 -10.69 -6.88 6.41
CA SER A 53 -9.68 -7.15 7.46
C SER A 53 -9.91 -6.38 8.76
N GLY A 54 -11.09 -5.74 8.93
CA GLY A 54 -11.58 -5.01 10.10
C GLY A 54 -10.50 -4.33 10.97
N SER A 55 -10.28 -3.04 10.78
CA SER A 55 -9.43 -2.26 11.71
C SER A 55 -10.09 -2.02 13.08
N THR A 56 -11.40 -2.27 13.20
CA THR A 56 -12.21 -1.87 14.37
C THR A 56 -13.16 -2.95 14.90
N GLY A 57 -13.17 -4.16 14.36
CA GLY A 57 -14.13 -5.18 14.78
C GLY A 57 -14.06 -6.51 14.03
N LYS A 58 -15.09 -7.32 14.18
CA LYS A 58 -15.23 -8.60 13.44
C LYS A 58 -15.28 -8.32 11.94
N PRO A 59 -14.63 -9.17 11.10
CA PRO A 59 -14.70 -9.07 9.65
C PRO A 59 -16.16 -8.99 9.18
N LYS A 60 -16.46 -8.04 8.29
CA LYS A 60 -17.79 -7.90 7.71
C LYS A 60 -17.77 -8.41 6.27
N PRO A 61 -18.74 -9.24 5.86
CA PRO A 61 -18.88 -9.63 4.46
C PRO A 61 -19.35 -8.43 3.63
N ILE A 62 -18.67 -8.20 2.51
CA ILE A 62 -19.02 -7.15 1.53
C ILE A 62 -19.19 -7.81 0.16
N PRO A 63 -20.37 -7.69 -0.49
CA PRO A 63 -20.54 -8.12 -1.87
C PRO A 63 -19.88 -7.10 -2.82
N LEU A 64 -18.98 -7.56 -3.65
CA LEU A 64 -18.30 -6.78 -4.67
C LEU A 64 -18.78 -7.22 -6.05
N LYS A 65 -19.32 -6.29 -6.86
CA LYS A 65 -19.78 -6.61 -8.22
C LYS A 65 -18.62 -7.06 -9.10
N LYS A 66 -18.80 -8.17 -9.80
CA LYS A 66 -17.80 -8.69 -10.76
C LYS A 66 -17.44 -7.66 -11.83
N GLU A 67 -18.43 -6.89 -12.31
CA GLU A 67 -18.21 -5.79 -13.25
C GLU A 67 -17.25 -4.73 -12.69
N HIS A 68 -17.41 -4.33 -11.43
CA HIS A 68 -16.52 -3.36 -10.78
C HIS A 68 -15.10 -3.93 -10.63
N MET A 69 -14.96 -5.22 -10.31
CA MET A 69 -13.67 -5.89 -10.23
C MET A 69 -12.97 -5.92 -11.60
N ILE A 70 -13.70 -6.20 -12.69
CA ILE A 70 -13.21 -6.15 -14.07
C ILE A 70 -12.76 -4.72 -14.42
N ASN A 71 -13.56 -3.72 -14.08
CA ASN A 71 -13.21 -2.33 -14.36
C ASN A 71 -11.97 -1.86 -13.60
N SER A 72 -11.81 -2.29 -12.34
CA SER A 72 -10.60 -2.05 -11.54
C SER A 72 -9.37 -2.73 -12.16
N ALA A 73 -9.51 -3.96 -12.68
CA ALA A 73 -8.45 -4.66 -13.38
C ALA A 73 -8.02 -3.90 -14.66
N LYS A 74 -8.98 -3.44 -15.45
CA LYS A 74 -8.73 -2.63 -16.66
C LYS A 74 -8.04 -1.30 -16.32
N ALA A 75 -8.47 -0.61 -15.25
CA ALA A 75 -7.86 0.64 -14.82
C ALA A 75 -6.38 0.43 -14.41
N THR A 76 -6.08 -0.65 -13.68
CA THR A 76 -4.70 -1.03 -13.35
C THR A 76 -3.87 -1.30 -14.62
N GLY A 77 -4.40 -2.11 -15.54
CA GLY A 77 -3.73 -2.41 -16.81
C GLY A 77 -3.42 -1.16 -17.64
N ALA A 78 -4.37 -0.25 -17.73
CA ALA A 78 -4.21 1.01 -18.47
C ALA A 78 -3.17 1.94 -17.79
N PHE A 79 -3.22 2.08 -16.47
CA PHE A 79 -2.30 2.96 -15.72
C PHE A 79 -0.84 2.52 -15.85
N PHE A 80 -0.58 1.22 -15.74
CA PHE A 80 0.77 0.65 -15.76
C PHE A 80 1.23 0.18 -17.15
N ASP A 81 0.42 0.37 -18.20
CA ASP A 81 0.63 -0.16 -19.56
C ASP A 81 0.89 -1.69 -19.58
N LEU A 82 0.07 -2.44 -18.83
CA LEU A 82 0.15 -3.89 -18.73
C LEU A 82 -0.85 -4.52 -19.71
N LYS A 83 -0.33 -5.05 -20.80
CA LYS A 83 -1.11 -5.61 -21.91
C LYS A 83 -1.31 -7.12 -21.77
N GLU A 84 -1.95 -7.71 -22.74
CA GLU A 84 -2.02 -9.17 -22.87
C GLU A 84 -0.61 -9.79 -22.90
N ASN A 85 -0.48 -10.99 -22.39
CA ASN A 85 0.79 -11.71 -22.20
C ASN A 85 1.76 -11.07 -21.16
N THR A 86 1.34 -10.06 -20.39
CA THR A 86 2.10 -9.60 -19.22
C THR A 86 2.39 -10.79 -18.31
N THR A 87 3.63 -10.97 -17.90
CA THR A 87 4.01 -11.98 -16.91
C THR A 87 3.80 -11.43 -15.51
N ALA A 88 3.09 -12.16 -14.64
CA ALA A 88 2.76 -11.70 -13.31
C ALA A 88 3.01 -12.78 -12.24
N LEU A 89 3.40 -12.36 -11.04
CA LEU A 89 3.55 -13.24 -9.89
C LEU A 89 2.43 -12.96 -8.88
N LEU A 90 1.65 -14.00 -8.54
CA LEU A 90 0.71 -13.99 -7.44
C LEU A 90 1.36 -14.63 -6.22
N CYS A 91 1.72 -13.81 -5.25
CA CYS A 91 2.33 -14.20 -3.97
C CYS A 91 1.51 -13.75 -2.76
N LEU A 92 0.24 -13.39 -2.98
CA LEU A 92 -0.74 -13.02 -1.95
C LEU A 92 -1.85 -14.09 -1.89
N SER A 93 -2.35 -14.39 -0.67
CA SER A 93 -3.47 -15.31 -0.55
C SER A 93 -4.72 -14.78 -1.24
N THR A 94 -5.40 -15.64 -2.00
CA THR A 94 -6.69 -15.36 -2.63
C THR A 94 -7.87 -15.41 -1.64
N ASP A 95 -7.64 -15.67 -0.36
CA ASP A 95 -8.65 -15.44 0.68
C ASP A 95 -8.93 -13.94 0.86
N TYR A 96 -7.95 -13.09 0.55
CA TYR A 96 -8.05 -11.63 0.64
C TYR A 96 -8.22 -10.98 -0.73
N ILE A 97 -8.84 -9.79 -0.74
CA ILE A 97 -9.16 -9.05 -1.98
C ILE A 97 -7.92 -8.78 -2.85
N ALA A 98 -6.75 -8.54 -2.25
CA ALA A 98 -5.53 -8.25 -3.00
C ALA A 98 -5.09 -9.43 -3.87
N GLY A 99 -5.10 -10.65 -3.34
CA GLY A 99 -4.81 -11.87 -4.12
C GLY A 99 -5.89 -12.16 -5.16
N LYS A 100 -7.19 -12.06 -4.78
CA LYS A 100 -8.31 -12.19 -5.72
C LYS A 100 -8.14 -11.26 -6.92
N MET A 101 -7.79 -10.00 -6.70
CA MET A 101 -7.64 -9.02 -7.76
C MET A 101 -6.43 -9.25 -8.67
N MET A 102 -5.39 -9.96 -8.22
CA MET A 102 -4.32 -10.41 -9.13
C MET A 102 -4.86 -11.43 -10.15
N LEU A 103 -5.69 -12.37 -9.71
CA LEU A 103 -6.37 -13.31 -10.62
C LEU A 103 -7.35 -12.60 -11.55
N VAL A 104 -8.17 -11.67 -11.04
CA VAL A 104 -9.12 -10.92 -11.88
C VAL A 104 -8.39 -10.12 -12.96
N ARG A 105 -7.23 -9.53 -12.65
CA ARG A 105 -6.39 -8.86 -13.65
C ARG A 105 -5.93 -9.85 -14.73
N ALA A 106 -5.43 -11.01 -14.33
CA ALA A 106 -4.98 -12.04 -15.27
C ALA A 106 -6.13 -12.56 -16.15
N LEU A 107 -7.28 -12.88 -15.55
CA LEU A 107 -8.49 -13.33 -16.26
C LEU A 107 -9.00 -12.29 -17.25
N THR A 108 -8.98 -11.01 -16.86
CA THR A 108 -9.54 -9.92 -17.67
C THR A 108 -8.61 -9.46 -18.79
N LEU A 109 -7.30 -9.42 -18.51
CA LEU A 109 -6.30 -8.79 -19.38
C LEU A 109 -5.44 -9.81 -20.15
N GLY A 110 -5.65 -11.12 -19.93
CA GLY A 110 -4.92 -12.17 -20.63
C GLY A 110 -3.47 -12.28 -20.23
N TRP A 111 -3.20 -12.21 -18.90
CA TRP A 111 -1.84 -12.31 -18.39
C TRP A 111 -1.39 -13.77 -18.21
N LYS A 112 -0.09 -13.96 -18.17
CA LYS A 112 0.58 -15.21 -17.76
C LYS A 112 0.94 -15.06 -16.30
N ILE A 113 0.17 -15.68 -15.42
CA ILE A 113 0.32 -15.53 -13.97
C ILE A 113 0.82 -16.82 -13.35
N ASP A 114 1.92 -16.73 -12.62
CA ASP A 114 2.41 -17.81 -11.79
C ASP A 114 1.99 -17.59 -10.34
N ILE A 115 1.62 -18.66 -9.68
CA ILE A 115 1.15 -18.67 -8.30
C ILE A 115 2.20 -19.34 -7.44
N VAL A 116 2.67 -18.62 -6.43
CA VAL A 116 3.54 -19.15 -5.38
C VAL A 116 2.84 -19.10 -4.03
N GLU A 117 3.36 -19.80 -3.05
CA GLU A 117 2.85 -19.73 -1.69
C GLU A 117 2.98 -18.30 -1.14
N ALA A 118 1.98 -17.88 -0.35
CA ALA A 118 1.96 -16.58 0.29
C ALA A 118 2.94 -16.51 1.47
N ALA A 119 4.22 -16.71 1.18
CA ALA A 119 5.32 -16.65 2.15
C ALA A 119 5.76 -15.21 2.44
N SER A 120 6.55 -15.05 3.49
CA SER A 120 7.13 -13.74 3.84
C SER A 120 8.24 -13.29 2.88
N ASN A 121 8.91 -14.23 2.19
CA ASN A 121 9.85 -13.98 1.09
C ASN A 121 9.42 -14.73 -0.17
N PRO A 122 8.48 -14.20 -0.96
CA PRO A 122 7.89 -14.91 -2.09
C PRO A 122 8.80 -14.99 -3.33
N LEU A 123 9.93 -14.30 -3.35
CA LEU A 123 10.89 -14.33 -4.46
C LEU A 123 12.04 -15.32 -4.24
N GLU A 124 12.09 -15.96 -3.07
CA GLU A 124 13.08 -17.00 -2.79
C GLU A 124 12.88 -18.21 -3.72
N GLY A 125 13.95 -18.66 -4.37
CA GLY A 125 13.89 -19.79 -5.32
C GLY A 125 13.16 -19.50 -6.63
N VAL A 126 12.74 -18.27 -6.88
CA VAL A 126 12.16 -17.86 -8.16
C VAL A 126 13.27 -17.46 -9.13
N ASP A 127 13.29 -18.03 -10.33
CA ASP A 127 14.30 -17.71 -11.37
C ASP A 127 13.73 -16.83 -12.50
N THR A 128 12.41 -16.73 -12.59
CA THR A 128 11.71 -15.96 -13.62
C THR A 128 11.66 -14.47 -13.28
N VAL A 129 11.78 -13.63 -14.30
CA VAL A 129 11.57 -12.19 -14.19
C VAL A 129 10.14 -11.87 -14.63
N TYR A 130 9.37 -11.22 -13.73
CA TYR A 130 7.97 -10.85 -13.96
C TYR A 130 7.83 -9.37 -14.30
N ASP A 131 6.87 -9.06 -15.15
CA ASP A 131 6.53 -7.68 -15.49
C ASP A 131 5.80 -6.98 -14.33
N PHE A 132 5.00 -7.75 -13.55
CA PHE A 132 4.15 -7.18 -12.49
C PHE A 132 3.96 -8.13 -11.31
N SER A 133 3.91 -7.55 -10.09
CA SER A 133 3.48 -8.26 -8.88
C SER A 133 2.83 -7.29 -7.88
N ALA A 134 2.22 -7.86 -6.83
CA ALA A 134 1.68 -7.13 -5.69
C ALA A 134 2.16 -7.77 -4.39
N MET A 135 2.60 -6.97 -3.42
CA MET A 135 3.13 -7.42 -2.14
C MET A 135 2.61 -6.56 -0.98
N VAL A 136 2.70 -7.09 0.23
CA VAL A 136 2.62 -6.30 1.46
C VAL A 136 4.02 -5.81 1.86
N PRO A 137 4.14 -4.76 2.73
CA PRO A 137 5.45 -4.22 3.12
C PRO A 137 6.43 -5.25 3.69
N LEU A 138 5.94 -6.24 4.44
CA LEU A 138 6.77 -7.32 4.98
C LEU A 138 7.40 -8.18 3.87
N GLN A 139 6.62 -8.52 2.84
CA GLN A 139 7.12 -9.28 1.69
C GLN A 139 8.15 -8.47 0.91
N LEU A 140 7.89 -7.17 0.67
CA LEU A 140 8.87 -6.28 0.04
C LEU A 140 10.17 -6.23 0.83
N HIS A 141 10.10 -6.06 2.16
CA HIS A 141 11.28 -6.02 3.03
C HIS A 141 12.14 -7.28 2.91
N ASN A 142 11.52 -8.44 2.97
CA ASN A 142 12.22 -9.72 2.93
C ASN A 142 12.72 -10.09 1.51
N SER A 143 12.15 -9.48 0.47
CA SER A 143 12.48 -9.76 -0.93
C SER A 143 13.46 -8.78 -1.56
N LEU A 144 14.02 -7.82 -0.82
CA LEU A 144 14.87 -6.74 -1.37
C LEU A 144 16.01 -7.26 -2.25
N LYS A 145 16.66 -8.37 -1.88
CA LYS A 145 17.79 -8.96 -2.63
C LYS A 145 17.37 -9.50 -4.01
N ASP A 146 16.14 -9.99 -4.09
CA ASP A 146 15.58 -10.65 -5.27
C ASP A 146 14.60 -9.75 -6.04
N LEU A 147 14.41 -8.51 -5.60
CA LEU A 147 13.38 -7.63 -6.13
C LEU A 147 13.57 -7.31 -7.62
N HIS A 148 14.80 -7.38 -8.14
CA HIS A 148 15.12 -7.26 -9.56
C HIS A 148 14.38 -8.27 -10.46
N LYS A 149 13.82 -9.33 -9.89
CA LYS A 149 12.95 -10.32 -10.56
C LYS A 149 11.51 -9.79 -10.84
N VAL A 150 11.19 -8.58 -10.39
CA VAL A 150 9.91 -7.93 -10.67
C VAL A 150 10.16 -6.55 -11.26
N LYS A 151 9.62 -6.25 -12.45
CA LYS A 151 9.81 -4.95 -13.09
C LYS A 151 8.97 -3.85 -12.43
N LYS A 152 7.68 -4.12 -12.19
CA LYS A 152 6.74 -3.21 -11.53
C LYS A 152 6.07 -3.89 -10.35
N LEU A 153 6.16 -3.28 -9.18
CA LEU A 153 5.58 -3.78 -7.95
C LEU A 153 4.64 -2.76 -7.33
N ILE A 154 3.41 -3.18 -7.03
CA ILE A 154 2.52 -2.42 -6.17
C ILE A 154 2.59 -2.95 -4.74
N VAL A 155 2.63 -2.05 -3.75
CA VAL A 155 2.71 -2.39 -2.33
C VAL A 155 1.51 -1.79 -1.61
N GLY A 156 0.77 -2.64 -0.91
CA GLY A 156 -0.44 -2.23 -0.19
C GLY A 156 -0.63 -2.97 1.12
N GLY A 157 -1.75 -2.71 1.80
CA GLY A 157 -2.10 -3.37 3.07
C GLY A 157 -1.40 -2.81 4.31
N GLY A 158 -0.43 -1.91 4.17
CA GLY A 158 0.27 -1.26 5.27
C GLY A 158 1.15 -0.10 4.81
N VAL A 159 1.71 0.62 5.78
CA VAL A 159 2.65 1.72 5.51
C VAL A 159 4.02 1.14 5.16
N VAL A 160 4.64 1.67 4.12
CA VAL A 160 6.04 1.38 3.78
C VAL A 160 6.93 2.28 4.61
N SER A 161 7.81 1.72 5.45
CA SER A 161 8.69 2.48 6.34
C SER A 161 9.74 3.31 5.57
N SER A 162 10.27 4.34 6.20
CA SER A 162 11.32 5.19 5.61
C SER A 162 12.57 4.38 5.25
N ASP A 163 13.00 3.46 6.11
CA ASP A 163 14.15 2.59 5.86
C ASP A 163 13.92 1.69 4.63
N LEU A 164 12.69 1.18 4.49
CA LEU A 164 12.34 0.36 3.34
C LEU A 164 12.27 1.20 2.06
N ILE A 165 11.77 2.43 2.14
CA ILE A 165 11.80 3.39 1.02
C ILE A 165 13.25 3.69 0.63
N GLU A 166 14.14 3.94 1.59
CA GLU A 166 15.56 4.14 1.33
C GLU A 166 16.21 2.90 0.69
N GLY A 167 15.90 1.72 1.21
CA GLY A 167 16.42 0.44 0.69
C GLY A 167 16.06 0.15 -0.77
N ILE A 168 14.98 0.70 -1.29
CA ILE A 168 14.54 0.48 -2.68
C ILE A 168 15.02 1.55 -3.67
N GLN A 169 15.66 2.66 -3.22
CA GLN A 169 15.95 3.80 -4.11
C GLN A 169 16.78 3.47 -5.35
N ASN A 170 17.73 2.56 -5.22
CA ASN A 170 18.67 2.22 -6.30
C ASN A 170 18.31 0.91 -7.01
N LEU A 171 17.13 0.36 -6.78
CA LEU A 171 16.70 -0.88 -7.42
C LEU A 171 16.09 -0.60 -8.80
N SER A 172 16.24 -1.57 -9.71
CA SER A 172 15.66 -1.50 -11.06
C SER A 172 14.15 -1.64 -11.10
N THR A 173 13.56 -2.25 -10.06
CA THR A 173 12.12 -2.42 -9.91
C THR A 173 11.44 -1.09 -9.67
N GLU A 174 10.37 -0.80 -10.40
CA GLU A 174 9.48 0.33 -10.09
C GLU A 174 8.54 -0.06 -8.97
N VAL A 175 8.66 0.60 -7.81
CA VAL A 175 7.85 0.30 -6.63
C VAL A 175 6.83 1.41 -6.38
N PHE A 176 5.56 1.04 -6.20
CA PHE A 176 4.46 1.96 -6.00
C PHE A 176 3.68 1.61 -4.72
N ALA A 177 3.51 2.57 -3.82
CA ALA A 177 2.52 2.47 -2.75
C ALA A 177 1.11 2.62 -3.34
N THR A 178 0.15 1.85 -2.82
CA THR A 178 -1.24 1.91 -3.25
C THR A 178 -2.10 2.61 -2.21
N TYR A 179 -3.11 3.35 -2.68
CA TYR A 179 -4.19 3.87 -1.86
C TYR A 179 -5.52 3.33 -2.37
N GLY A 180 -6.30 2.75 -1.47
CA GLY A 180 -7.62 2.17 -1.75
C GLY A 180 -8.16 1.40 -0.56
N MET A 181 -9.36 0.88 -0.71
CA MET A 181 -10.09 0.13 0.30
C MET A 181 -11.00 -0.91 -0.36
N THR A 182 -11.65 -1.76 0.43
CA THR A 182 -12.55 -2.80 -0.11
C THR A 182 -13.71 -2.17 -0.87
N GLU A 183 -14.22 -1.03 -0.41
CA GLU A 183 -15.32 -0.28 -1.02
C GLU A 183 -14.96 0.28 -2.42
N THR A 184 -13.68 0.45 -2.70
CA THR A 184 -13.16 0.80 -4.03
C THR A 184 -12.63 -0.42 -4.81
N ILE A 185 -13.08 -1.62 -4.43
CA ILE A 185 -12.54 -2.92 -4.89
C ILE A 185 -11.10 -3.13 -4.40
N THR A 186 -10.18 -2.26 -4.81
CA THR A 186 -8.76 -2.25 -4.43
C THR A 186 -8.23 -0.82 -4.54
N HIS A 187 -7.01 -0.64 -5.01
CA HIS A 187 -6.41 0.70 -5.12
C HIS A 187 -7.08 1.53 -6.23
N ILE A 188 -7.28 2.79 -5.93
CA ILE A 188 -7.75 3.82 -6.85
C ILE A 188 -6.68 4.85 -7.16
N ALA A 189 -5.59 4.84 -6.40
CA ALA A 189 -4.45 5.72 -6.62
C ALA A 189 -3.14 5.01 -6.23
N VAL A 190 -2.04 5.50 -6.79
CA VAL A 190 -0.70 5.00 -6.51
C VAL A 190 0.30 6.15 -6.36
N LYS A 191 1.34 5.92 -5.56
CA LYS A 191 2.48 6.83 -5.38
C LYS A 191 3.77 6.09 -5.66
N LYS A 192 4.61 6.56 -6.60
CA LYS A 192 5.92 5.96 -6.86
C LYS A 192 6.85 6.20 -5.69
N LEU A 193 7.48 5.14 -5.18
CA LEU A 193 8.32 5.18 -3.98
C LEU A 193 9.81 5.30 -4.27
N ASN A 194 10.26 4.98 -5.48
CA ASN A 194 11.67 4.99 -5.81
C ASN A 194 11.97 5.66 -7.14
N ASN A 195 13.20 6.18 -7.24
CA ASN A 195 13.73 6.74 -8.47
C ASN A 195 14.47 5.64 -9.22
N ASN A 196 13.95 5.19 -10.35
CA ASN A 196 14.71 4.32 -11.23
C ASN A 196 15.85 5.14 -11.83
N VAL A 197 17.09 4.77 -11.52
CA VAL A 197 18.24 5.14 -12.33
C VAL A 197 18.12 4.34 -13.62
N SER A 198 17.40 4.85 -14.59
CA SER A 198 17.47 4.33 -15.95
C SER A 198 18.91 4.52 -16.42
N LEU A 199 19.69 3.44 -16.43
CA LEU A 199 20.97 3.36 -17.13
C LEU A 199 20.72 3.43 -18.66
N ARG A 200 20.10 4.49 -19.15
CA ARG A 200 20.13 4.92 -20.54
C ARG A 200 21.16 6.03 -20.68
N GLY A 201 22.41 5.62 -20.67
CA GLY A 201 23.55 6.41 -21.02
C GLY A 201 24.59 5.47 -21.57
N GLU A 202 24.41 4.98 -22.81
CA GLU A 202 25.54 4.57 -23.63
C GLU A 202 26.43 5.79 -23.76
N MET A 203 27.55 5.78 -23.02
CA MET A 203 28.64 6.71 -23.23
C MET A 203 29.27 6.38 -24.58
N THR A 204 28.81 7.02 -25.64
CA THR A 204 29.66 7.22 -26.82
C THR A 204 30.83 8.09 -26.39
N LYS A 205 32.01 7.44 -26.30
CA LYS A 205 33.29 8.14 -26.18
C LYS A 205 33.51 8.95 -27.46
N GLN A 206 33.20 10.26 -27.42
CA GLN A 206 33.86 11.29 -28.24
C GLN A 206 33.40 12.67 -27.80
N SER A 207 34.23 13.35 -27.04
CA SER A 207 34.74 14.70 -27.25
C SER A 207 35.20 15.31 -25.91
N VAL A 208 36.48 15.59 -25.90
CA VAL A 208 37.21 16.32 -24.87
C VAL A 208 36.74 17.79 -24.89
N GLY A 209 36.45 18.34 -23.72
CA GLY A 209 36.49 19.78 -23.46
C GLY A 209 35.16 20.52 -23.65
N LYS A 210 34.36 20.57 -22.60
CA LYS A 210 33.58 21.73 -22.13
C LYS A 210 32.91 21.33 -20.81
N GLU A 211 33.02 22.19 -19.81
CA GLU A 211 32.31 22.04 -18.53
C GLU A 211 30.83 21.80 -18.79
N ILE A 212 30.39 20.58 -18.61
CA ILE A 212 28.98 20.25 -18.57
C ILE A 212 28.60 20.25 -17.10
N THR A 213 28.10 21.37 -16.61
CA THR A 213 27.17 21.41 -15.50
C THR A 213 25.91 20.68 -15.96
N SER A 214 25.98 19.34 -16.00
CA SER A 214 24.83 18.51 -16.19
C SER A 214 23.99 18.66 -14.94
N GLN A 215 22.93 19.49 -15.01
CA GLN A 215 21.79 19.35 -14.14
C GLN A 215 21.26 17.94 -14.37
N MET A 216 21.74 16.96 -13.55
CA MET A 216 21.03 15.73 -13.33
C MET A 216 19.67 16.15 -12.81
N LYS A 217 18.65 16.13 -13.66
CA LYS A 217 17.27 16.10 -13.21
C LYS A 217 17.13 14.79 -12.44
N PHE A 218 17.35 14.84 -11.13
CA PHE A 218 16.85 13.81 -10.24
C PHE A 218 15.35 13.79 -10.48
N VAL A 219 14.85 12.73 -11.08
CA VAL A 219 13.41 12.46 -11.11
C VAL A 219 13.05 12.23 -9.65
N ARG A 220 12.43 13.24 -9.04
CA ARG A 220 11.96 13.16 -7.64
C ARG A 220 10.98 12.00 -7.56
N ASN A 221 10.97 11.28 -6.43
CA ASN A 221 9.88 10.41 -6.05
C ASN A 221 8.59 11.20 -6.22
N ASP A 222 7.53 10.56 -6.69
CA ASP A 222 6.23 11.21 -6.68
C ASP A 222 5.90 11.52 -5.21
N GLU A 223 5.73 12.80 -4.90
CA GLU A 223 5.36 13.22 -3.53
C GLU A 223 3.89 12.89 -3.26
N TYR A 224 3.09 12.70 -4.32
CA TYR A 224 1.64 12.61 -4.27
C TYR A 224 1.12 11.29 -4.85
N TYR A 225 -0.05 10.89 -4.36
CA TYR A 225 -0.81 9.82 -4.99
C TYR A 225 -1.45 10.34 -6.27
N LYS A 226 -1.34 9.57 -7.35
CA LYS A 226 -2.00 9.80 -8.64
C LYS A 226 -3.14 8.80 -8.81
N VAL A 227 -4.32 9.29 -9.18
CA VAL A 227 -5.48 8.42 -9.36
C VAL A 227 -5.40 7.59 -10.64
N LEU A 228 -6.04 6.42 -10.59
CA LEU A 228 -6.28 5.59 -11.75
C LEU A 228 -7.37 6.20 -12.64
N PRO A 229 -7.49 5.78 -13.92
CA PRO A 229 -8.54 6.26 -14.82
C PRO A 229 -9.95 6.12 -14.23
N ASN A 230 -10.83 7.08 -14.53
CA ASN A 230 -12.23 7.16 -14.11
C ASN A 230 -12.46 7.34 -12.60
N VAL A 231 -11.50 7.92 -11.90
CA VAL A 231 -11.62 8.33 -10.50
C VAL A 231 -11.59 9.86 -10.44
N GLN A 232 -12.54 10.45 -9.71
CA GLN A 232 -12.60 11.87 -9.40
C GLN A 232 -12.50 12.07 -7.89
N LEU A 233 -11.80 13.10 -7.48
CA LEU A 233 -11.55 13.40 -6.08
C LEU A 233 -12.19 14.72 -5.67
N SER A 234 -12.69 14.78 -4.45
CA SER A 234 -13.09 16.00 -3.77
C SER A 234 -12.83 15.87 -2.26
N GLN A 235 -13.10 16.92 -1.51
CA GLN A 235 -13.00 16.91 -0.05
C GLN A 235 -14.34 17.27 0.58
N ASP A 236 -14.62 16.69 1.75
CA ASP A 236 -15.73 17.12 2.60
C ASP A 236 -15.33 18.31 3.50
N SER A 237 -16.25 18.79 4.32
CA SER A 237 -16.03 19.92 5.26
C SER A 237 -14.96 19.62 6.34
N ARG A 238 -14.56 18.37 6.52
CA ARG A 238 -13.51 17.92 7.44
C ARG A 238 -12.13 17.87 6.78
N ASN A 239 -12.03 18.19 5.48
CA ASN A 239 -10.89 17.94 4.59
C ASN A 239 -10.61 16.45 4.38
N CYS A 240 -11.62 15.59 4.56
CA CYS A 240 -11.51 14.18 4.25
C CYS A 240 -11.74 13.92 2.76
N LEU A 241 -11.03 12.93 2.23
CA LEU A 241 -11.14 12.53 0.83
C LEU A 241 -12.54 11.98 0.55
N VAL A 242 -13.12 12.47 -0.53
CA VAL A 242 -14.35 11.96 -1.13
C VAL A 242 -14.01 11.43 -2.51
N ILE A 243 -14.34 10.16 -2.75
CA ILE A 243 -14.01 9.43 -3.97
C ILE A 243 -15.29 9.22 -4.76
N ASP A 244 -15.28 9.70 -6.01
CA ASP A 244 -16.30 9.41 -7.01
C ASP A 244 -15.69 8.53 -8.11
N ALA A 245 -16.04 7.25 -8.09
CA ALA A 245 -15.45 6.24 -8.98
C ALA A 245 -16.55 5.28 -9.51
N PRO A 246 -17.45 5.74 -10.37
CA PRO A 246 -18.67 5.01 -10.76
C PRO A 246 -18.40 3.70 -11.50
N LYS A 247 -17.16 3.48 -11.96
CA LYS A 247 -16.74 2.21 -12.57
C LYS A 247 -16.39 1.12 -11.55
N VAL A 248 -16.12 1.49 -10.29
CA VAL A 248 -15.69 0.54 -9.23
C VAL A 248 -16.53 0.63 -7.96
N SER A 249 -17.40 1.62 -7.85
CA SER A 249 -18.35 1.76 -6.74
C SER A 249 -19.66 2.35 -7.26
N THR A 250 -20.80 1.86 -6.76
CA THR A 250 -22.11 2.43 -7.08
C THR A 250 -22.37 3.74 -6.36
N GLU A 251 -21.69 3.98 -5.25
CA GLU A 251 -21.90 5.15 -4.39
C GLU A 251 -20.59 5.95 -4.29
N ARG A 252 -20.78 7.25 -4.06
CA ARG A 252 -19.68 8.13 -3.67
C ARG A 252 -19.19 7.72 -2.28
N ILE A 253 -17.88 7.53 -2.13
CA ILE A 253 -17.25 7.07 -0.89
C ILE A 253 -16.71 8.27 -0.14
N VAL A 254 -17.28 8.56 1.03
CA VAL A 254 -16.77 9.56 1.98
C VAL A 254 -15.86 8.87 2.97
N THR A 255 -14.57 9.20 2.94
CA THR A 255 -13.57 8.55 3.79
C THR A 255 -13.39 9.29 5.13
N ASN A 256 -12.58 8.69 6.01
CA ASN A 256 -12.00 9.36 7.18
C ASN A 256 -10.50 9.66 6.97
N ASP A 257 -10.06 9.76 5.73
CA ASP A 257 -8.67 10.06 5.39
C ASP A 257 -8.54 11.55 5.07
N VAL A 258 -7.84 12.27 5.92
CA VAL A 258 -7.53 13.69 5.69
C VAL A 258 -6.47 13.79 4.61
N VAL A 259 -6.74 14.62 3.61
CA VAL A 259 -5.85 14.80 2.46
C VAL A 259 -5.63 16.27 2.17
N ARG A 260 -4.58 16.55 1.41
CA ARG A 260 -4.41 17.80 0.69
C ARG A 260 -4.55 17.51 -0.79
N LEU A 261 -5.58 18.03 -1.44
CA LEU A 261 -5.70 17.94 -2.88
C LEU A 261 -4.65 18.84 -3.54
N ILE A 262 -3.93 18.28 -4.50
CA ILE A 262 -2.96 18.98 -5.33
C ILE A 262 -3.62 19.36 -6.65
N SER A 263 -4.44 18.45 -7.19
CA SER A 263 -5.28 18.64 -8.37
C SER A 263 -6.51 17.72 -8.25
N ASP A 264 -7.32 17.65 -9.28
CA ASP A 264 -8.43 16.72 -9.40
C ASP A 264 -8.00 15.24 -9.57
N THR A 265 -6.71 15.02 -9.82
CA THR A 265 -6.10 13.69 -10.04
C THR A 265 -4.95 13.36 -9.12
N GLU A 266 -4.54 14.29 -8.23
CA GLU A 266 -3.40 14.09 -7.33
C GLU A 266 -3.72 14.58 -5.92
N PHE A 267 -3.29 13.83 -4.92
CA PHE A 267 -3.44 14.21 -3.52
C PHE A 267 -2.28 13.72 -2.64
N GLU A 268 -2.07 14.43 -1.56
CA GLU A 268 -1.24 14.00 -0.45
C GLU A 268 -2.14 13.45 0.66
N TRP A 269 -1.86 12.24 1.11
CA TRP A 269 -2.51 11.68 2.29
C TRP A 269 -1.81 12.21 3.56
N LEU A 270 -2.58 12.79 4.47
CA LEU A 270 -2.06 13.40 5.70
C LEU A 270 -2.26 12.51 6.92
N GLY A 271 -3.25 11.60 6.90
CA GLY A 271 -3.55 10.70 8.00
C GLY A 271 -5.05 10.49 8.19
N ARG A 272 -5.41 9.80 9.27
CA ARG A 272 -6.80 9.51 9.62
C ARG A 272 -7.40 10.67 10.42
N TYR A 273 -8.62 11.08 10.07
CA TYR A 273 -9.37 12.10 10.81
C TYR A 273 -9.55 11.76 12.28
N ASP A 274 -9.80 10.48 12.58
CA ASP A 274 -9.99 9.98 13.95
C ASP A 274 -8.72 10.08 14.81
N ASN A 275 -7.55 10.25 14.19
CA ASN A 275 -6.25 10.37 14.86
C ASN A 275 -5.77 11.82 14.97
N VAL A 276 -6.45 12.78 14.32
CA VAL A 276 -6.03 14.20 14.37
C VAL A 276 -6.01 14.69 15.80
N ILE A 277 -4.90 15.30 16.21
CA ILE A 277 -4.68 15.86 17.56
C ILE A 277 -4.92 17.36 17.51
N ASN A 278 -5.79 17.88 18.39
CA ASN A 278 -6.09 19.30 18.50
C ASN A 278 -5.29 19.93 19.65
N SER A 279 -4.07 20.35 19.38
CA SER A 279 -3.15 20.87 20.39
C SER A 279 -3.04 22.39 20.34
N GLY A 280 -3.66 23.09 21.30
CA GLY A 280 -3.64 24.55 21.36
C GLY A 280 -4.23 25.24 20.13
N GLY A 281 -5.28 24.66 19.54
CA GLY A 281 -5.93 25.15 18.32
C GLY A 281 -5.24 24.79 17.01
N ILE A 282 -4.18 23.99 17.08
CA ILE A 282 -3.46 23.49 15.91
C ILE A 282 -3.82 22.04 15.69
N LYS A 283 -4.25 21.70 14.47
CA LYS A 283 -4.49 20.32 14.04
C LYS A 283 -3.15 19.67 13.66
N LEU A 284 -2.77 18.62 14.37
CA LEU A 284 -1.57 17.82 14.10
C LEU A 284 -1.98 16.49 13.51
N HIS A 285 -1.23 16.03 12.52
CA HIS A 285 -1.46 14.75 11.84
C HIS A 285 -0.43 13.73 12.32
N PRO A 286 -0.81 12.78 13.20
CA PRO A 286 0.12 11.81 13.79
C PRO A 286 0.94 11.08 12.75
N GLU A 287 0.33 10.63 11.68
CA GLU A 287 0.98 9.82 10.65
C GLU A 287 2.11 10.61 9.94
N LYS A 288 1.94 11.92 9.76
CA LYS A 288 3.00 12.79 9.20
C LYS A 288 4.13 13.05 10.20
N ILE A 289 3.81 13.12 11.46
CA ILE A 289 4.82 13.27 12.53
C ILE A 289 5.61 11.95 12.67
N GLU A 290 4.92 10.82 12.63
CA GLU A 290 5.52 9.48 12.65
C GLU A 290 6.45 9.26 11.44
N GLU A 291 6.06 9.70 10.24
CA GLU A 291 6.91 9.67 9.05
C GLU A 291 8.24 10.41 9.27
N LYS A 292 8.21 11.57 9.93
CA LYS A 292 9.42 12.33 10.25
C LYS A 292 10.26 11.67 11.36
N LEU A 293 9.61 11.19 12.43
CA LEU A 293 10.26 10.56 13.55
C LEU A 293 10.90 9.20 13.20
N SER A 294 10.38 8.48 12.21
CA SER A 294 10.94 7.19 11.78
C SER A 294 12.38 7.29 11.27
N LYS A 295 12.87 8.49 10.93
CA LYS A 295 14.27 8.72 10.55
C LYS A 295 15.27 8.57 11.71
N ILE A 296 14.78 8.67 12.96
CA ILE A 296 15.63 8.63 14.15
C ILE A 296 15.18 7.57 15.17
N ILE A 297 14.01 6.98 15.00
CA ILE A 297 13.47 5.96 15.90
C ILE A 297 13.32 4.66 15.12
N SER A 298 14.14 3.66 15.47
CA SER A 298 14.09 2.33 14.84
C SER A 298 13.09 1.38 15.49
N ASN A 299 12.76 1.60 16.77
CA ASN A 299 11.74 0.82 17.47
C ASN A 299 10.36 1.11 16.89
N ARG A 300 9.41 0.22 17.13
CA ARG A 300 8.01 0.50 16.81
C ARG A 300 7.51 1.61 17.74
N PHE A 301 6.83 2.57 17.18
CA PHE A 301 6.30 3.72 17.91
C PHE A 301 5.04 4.27 17.25
N PHE A 302 4.33 5.11 18.00
CA PHE A 302 3.29 5.99 17.45
C PHE A 302 3.19 7.27 18.29
N VAL A 303 2.58 8.30 17.70
CA VAL A 303 2.25 9.52 18.46
C VAL A 303 0.71 9.62 18.61
N ILE A 304 0.28 10.23 19.71
CA ILE A 304 -1.14 10.37 20.04
C ILE A 304 -1.39 11.61 20.89
N GLY A 305 -2.60 12.15 20.84
CA GLY A 305 -3.08 13.19 21.75
C GLY A 305 -3.56 12.59 23.07
N ILE A 306 -3.13 13.16 24.18
CA ILE A 306 -3.77 12.92 25.48
C ILE A 306 -4.27 14.22 26.06
N SER A 307 -5.31 14.14 26.92
CA SER A 307 -5.95 15.32 27.50
C SER A 307 -4.97 16.23 28.21
N ASP A 308 -5.06 17.55 27.96
CA ASP A 308 -4.25 18.59 28.57
C ASP A 308 -5.09 19.81 28.91
N LYS A 309 -5.01 20.30 30.14
CA LYS A 309 -5.85 21.42 30.65
C LYS A 309 -5.63 22.74 29.89
N ARG A 310 -4.45 22.95 29.30
CA ARG A 310 -4.09 24.20 28.61
C ARG A 310 -4.23 24.11 27.10
N LEU A 311 -3.93 22.94 26.54
CA LEU A 311 -3.85 22.73 25.09
C LEU A 311 -5.09 22.04 24.51
N GLY A 312 -5.99 21.54 25.36
CA GLY A 312 -7.02 20.60 24.98
C GLY A 312 -6.43 19.19 24.86
N GLU A 313 -5.51 19.03 23.94
CA GLU A 313 -4.69 17.82 23.82
C GLU A 313 -3.21 18.16 23.73
N LYS A 314 -2.34 17.38 24.37
CA LYS A 314 -0.89 17.41 24.16
C LYS A 314 -0.43 16.20 23.38
N LEU A 315 0.47 16.43 22.42
CA LEU A 315 1.11 15.38 21.63
C LEU A 315 2.09 14.61 22.50
N VAL A 316 1.99 13.29 22.53
CA VAL A 316 2.92 12.39 23.22
C VAL A 316 3.41 11.31 22.24
N LEU A 317 4.61 10.79 22.50
CA LEU A 317 5.26 9.72 21.76
C LEU A 317 5.25 8.44 22.61
N ILE A 318 4.77 7.34 22.04
CA ILE A 318 4.75 6.03 22.68
C ILE A 318 5.67 5.09 21.90
N ILE A 319 6.60 4.44 22.59
CA ILE A 319 7.62 3.56 21.98
C ILE A 319 7.50 2.17 22.59
N GLU A 320 7.57 1.16 21.74
CA GLU A 320 7.59 -0.25 22.16
C GLU A 320 9.01 -0.64 22.56
N GLY A 321 9.15 -1.27 23.72
CA GLY A 321 10.40 -1.77 24.28
C GLY A 321 10.78 -1.10 25.60
N VAL A 322 11.75 -1.70 26.28
CA VAL A 322 12.30 -1.21 27.54
C VAL A 322 13.51 -0.32 27.27
N THR A 323 13.61 0.79 27.99
CA THR A 323 14.75 1.69 27.82
C THR A 323 15.40 2.05 29.16
N SER A 324 16.68 2.48 29.11
CA SER A 324 17.35 3.11 30.21
C SER A 324 17.11 4.62 30.22
N SER A 325 17.23 5.25 31.39
CA SER A 325 17.10 6.71 31.53
C SER A 325 18.08 7.50 30.67
N ALA A 326 19.22 6.93 30.33
CA ALA A 326 20.21 7.54 29.45
C ALA A 326 19.75 7.58 28.01
N VAL A 327 19.19 6.47 27.47
CA VAL A 327 18.64 6.37 26.11
C VAL A 327 17.43 7.29 25.96
N GLU A 328 16.54 7.32 26.95
CA GLU A 328 15.40 8.23 26.95
C GLU A 328 15.84 9.71 26.85
N LYS A 329 16.88 10.11 27.60
CA LYS A 329 17.41 11.47 27.55
C LYS A 329 18.03 11.80 26.18
N SER A 330 18.79 10.87 25.60
CA SER A 330 19.36 11.03 24.24
C SER A 330 18.26 11.24 23.23
N LEU A 331 17.27 10.35 23.19
CA LEU A 331 16.15 10.41 22.28
C LEU A 331 15.35 11.72 22.40
N LYS A 332 15.09 12.20 23.63
CA LYS A 332 14.45 13.51 23.85
C LYS A 332 15.24 14.66 23.21
N THR A 333 16.55 14.57 23.20
CA THR A 333 17.42 15.59 22.59
C THR A 333 17.38 15.48 21.06
N GLU A 334 17.46 14.28 20.52
CA GLU A 334 17.40 14.01 19.09
C GLU A 334 16.07 14.44 18.48
N VAL A 335 14.94 14.09 19.10
CA VAL A 335 13.60 14.51 18.68
C VAL A 335 13.48 16.04 18.64
N LYS A 336 14.01 16.76 19.66
CA LYS A 336 13.99 18.23 19.68
C LYS A 336 14.87 18.86 18.62
N SER A 337 15.93 18.20 18.19
CA SER A 337 16.87 18.70 17.19
C SER A 337 16.47 18.37 15.75
N LEU A 338 15.46 17.53 15.55
CA LEU A 338 15.00 17.12 14.23
C LEU A 338 14.37 18.31 13.47
N LYS A 339 15.06 18.82 12.46
CA LYS A 339 14.67 20.03 11.72
C LYS A 339 13.37 19.91 10.96
N GLU A 340 12.98 18.72 10.61
CA GLU A 340 11.72 18.44 9.89
C GLU A 340 10.48 18.59 10.78
N LEU A 341 10.63 18.55 12.11
CA LEU A 341 9.53 18.81 13.03
C LEU A 341 9.35 20.29 13.27
N SER A 342 8.14 20.77 13.10
CA SER A 342 7.78 22.10 13.59
C SER A 342 7.73 22.09 15.12
N LYS A 343 7.80 23.27 15.75
CA LYS A 343 7.75 23.40 17.22
C LYS A 343 6.50 22.80 17.86
N TYR A 344 5.43 22.65 17.10
CA TYR A 344 4.15 22.10 17.54
C TYR A 344 4.10 20.56 17.42
N GLU A 345 4.89 20.00 16.51
CA GLU A 345 5.00 18.56 16.26
C GLU A 345 5.99 17.86 17.20
N ILE A 346 6.69 18.60 18.04
CA ILE A 346 7.60 18.03 19.04
C ILE A 346 6.76 17.43 20.18
N PRO A 347 6.82 16.10 20.42
CA PRO A 347 6.15 15.45 21.54
C PRO A 347 6.53 16.08 22.87
N LYS A 348 5.55 16.35 23.72
CA LYS A 348 5.76 16.92 25.05
C LYS A 348 6.33 15.91 26.02
N GLU A 349 5.93 14.66 25.86
CA GLU A 349 6.36 13.54 26.71
C GLU A 349 6.61 12.31 25.83
N ILE A 350 7.50 11.44 26.31
CA ILE A 350 7.83 10.15 25.68
C ILE A 350 7.56 9.07 26.72
N TYR A 351 6.81 8.05 26.33
CA TYR A 351 6.49 6.90 27.14
C TYR A 351 6.97 5.62 26.46
N PHE A 352 7.28 4.62 27.27
CA PHE A 352 7.69 3.31 26.82
C PHE A 352 6.69 2.27 27.32
N VAL A 353 6.39 1.29 26.48
CA VAL A 353 5.55 0.13 26.80
C VAL A 353 6.29 -1.12 26.38
N ASP A 354 6.11 -2.22 27.10
CA ASP A 354 6.77 -3.48 26.78
C ASP A 354 6.32 -3.98 25.41
N GLU A 355 5.01 -3.94 25.12
CA GLU A 355 4.41 -4.41 23.89
C GLU A 355 3.14 -3.61 23.57
N PHE A 356 2.89 -3.37 22.25
CA PHE A 356 1.66 -2.74 21.80
C PHE A 356 0.48 -3.69 21.79
N VAL A 357 -0.71 -3.17 22.12
CA VAL A 357 -1.97 -3.88 21.89
C VAL A 357 -2.29 -3.86 20.40
N GLU A 358 -2.46 -5.03 19.81
CA GLU A 358 -2.69 -5.19 18.37
C GLU A 358 -4.02 -5.87 18.06
N THR A 359 -4.48 -5.71 16.83
CA THR A 359 -5.53 -6.54 16.23
C THR A 359 -4.95 -7.88 15.77
N GLU A 360 -5.82 -8.84 15.40
CA GLU A 360 -5.40 -10.11 14.77
C GLU A 360 -4.58 -9.88 13.49
N THR A 361 -4.81 -8.77 12.80
CA THR A 361 -4.07 -8.38 11.60
C THR A 361 -2.83 -7.52 11.88
N LYS A 362 -2.31 -7.53 13.12
CA LYS A 362 -1.11 -6.83 13.55
C LYS A 362 -1.17 -5.29 13.42
N LYS A 363 -2.37 -4.70 13.49
CA LYS A 363 -2.55 -3.25 13.52
C LYS A 363 -2.57 -2.75 14.97
N ILE A 364 -1.77 -1.71 15.27
CA ILE A 364 -1.67 -1.11 16.61
C ILE A 364 -3.00 -0.49 17.02
N GLN A 365 -3.50 -0.87 18.19
CA GLN A 365 -4.67 -0.28 18.82
C GLN A 365 -4.22 0.84 19.81
N ARG A 366 -3.94 2.03 19.26
CA ARG A 366 -3.33 3.16 20.00
C ARG A 366 -4.02 3.46 21.33
N LYS A 367 -5.35 3.57 21.34
CA LYS A 367 -6.13 3.87 22.56
C LYS A 367 -5.97 2.77 23.61
N LYS A 368 -6.09 1.51 23.23
CA LYS A 368 -5.89 0.39 24.17
C LYS A 368 -4.48 0.28 24.70
N THR A 369 -3.48 0.67 23.90
CA THR A 369 -2.09 0.75 24.38
C THR A 369 -1.93 1.84 25.42
N LEU A 370 -2.61 3.00 25.27
CA LEU A 370 -2.62 4.05 26.29
C LEU A 370 -3.26 3.62 27.62
N ASP A 371 -4.28 2.76 27.57
CA ASP A 371 -4.92 2.23 28.78
C ASP A 371 -3.91 1.50 29.67
N LEU A 372 -2.90 0.83 29.09
CA LEU A 372 -1.81 0.18 29.82
C LEU A 372 -0.99 1.17 30.63
N LEU A 373 -0.82 2.38 30.13
CA LEU A 373 -0.05 3.46 30.78
C LEU A 373 -0.89 4.27 31.76
N LYS A 374 -2.21 4.00 31.89
CA LYS A 374 -3.15 4.77 32.73
C LYS A 374 -3.09 6.28 32.45
N LEU A 375 -2.97 6.65 31.19
CA LEU A 375 -2.86 8.04 30.71
C LEU A 375 -4.16 8.63 30.19
N LEU A 376 -5.27 7.90 30.22
CA LEU A 376 -6.61 8.35 29.85
C LEU A 376 -7.39 8.80 31.08
#